data_251bcd3662938798e8659696e39d2af3
#
_entry.id   251bcd3662938798e8659696e39d2af3
#
_cell.length_a   1.000
_cell.length_b   1.000
_cell.length_c   1.000
_cell.angle_alpha   90.00
_cell.angle_beta   90.00
_cell.angle_gamma   90.00
#
_symmetry.space_group_name_H-M   'P 1'
#
loop_
_entity.id
_entity.type
_entity.pdbx_description
1 polymer ?
#
loop_
_entity_poly.entity_id
_entity_poly.type
_entity_poly.pdbx_seq_one_letter_code
_entity_poly.pdbx_strand_id
1 'polypeptide(L)'
;MIILGIETSCDETALSVIESTDETAITVLADRTLSQIELHKHYGGVFPNMAKREHSRNLIPLLKTVLSESNLISNSQFLISNENREKLNELLNREPEMLEQFLQYIPTTQKPPIDAIAVTEGPGLEPCLWTGINLAKALSLVWDVPVIPVNHMEGHIISALMRRNEITNDQETIIKQIPRLRRSDFGGQANSKLKISNGFPRSYQLKAISYPSLSLLISGGHTELVLIKSKGDYEIIGQTRDDAVGEAFDKVARLLGLPYPGGPEISKLAEEGRRKSPLAKGVPPSSEAGVVAPIQLPRPMLHSPDFDFSFSGIKTSVLYLLKKLPELTDDLKKEIALEFENAVTEVLIAKTKKALEQYGAQALLLGGGVVANTHIRREFEKMAVEHIPLFVPEKSLTTDNALMIAVVGLVRLFRDAKSEHETLKAQGNLRLALKNGLTKA
;
A
#
# COMPACT_ATOMS: atom_id res chain seq x y z
N MET A 1 18.48 16.34 -2.22
CA MET A 1 18.17 15.67 -0.93
C MET A 1 18.01 14.18 -1.16
N ILE A 2 18.58 13.37 -0.28
CA ILE A 2 18.49 11.91 -0.32
C ILE A 2 17.66 11.44 0.88
N ILE A 3 16.58 10.70 0.62
CA ILE A 3 15.63 10.24 1.65
C ILE A 3 15.62 8.72 1.68
N LEU A 4 15.73 8.15 2.88
CA LEU A 4 15.46 6.74 3.15
C LEU A 4 14.00 6.58 3.61
N GLY A 5 13.19 5.84 2.87
CA GLY A 5 11.83 5.47 3.25
C GLY A 5 11.80 4.09 3.93
N ILE A 6 10.97 3.95 4.96
CA ILE A 6 10.74 2.71 5.72
C ILE A 6 9.25 2.46 5.82
N GLU A 7 8.80 1.28 5.35
CA GLU A 7 7.40 0.85 5.41
C GLU A 7 7.31 -0.54 6.05
N THR A 8 6.53 -0.63 7.14
CA THR A 8 6.30 -1.88 7.89
C THR A 8 4.88 -1.95 8.47
N SER A 9 3.90 -1.29 7.87
CA SER A 9 2.56 -1.14 8.49
C SER A 9 1.76 -2.44 8.59
N CYS A 10 2.03 -3.43 7.71
CA CYS A 10 1.26 -4.67 7.66
C CYS A 10 2.16 -5.90 7.44
N ASP A 11 2.17 -6.47 6.25
CA ASP A 11 2.91 -7.69 5.90
C ASP A 11 3.98 -7.47 4.81
N GLU A 12 4.20 -6.24 4.39
CA GLU A 12 5.34 -5.84 3.55
C GLU A 12 6.43 -5.18 4.39
N THR A 13 7.66 -5.72 4.31
CA THR A 13 8.87 -5.03 4.78
C THR A 13 9.50 -4.32 3.60
N ALA A 14 9.46 -2.99 3.57
CA ALA A 14 10.00 -2.26 2.43
C ALA A 14 10.95 -1.13 2.84
N LEU A 15 12.00 -0.94 2.04
CA LEU A 15 12.95 0.17 2.12
C LEU A 15 13.17 0.75 0.72
N SER A 16 13.23 2.07 0.64
CA SER A 16 13.51 2.80 -0.60
C SER A 16 14.45 3.96 -0.35
N VAL A 17 15.39 4.20 -1.25
CA VAL A 17 16.24 5.40 -1.27
C VAL A 17 15.91 6.20 -2.51
N ILE A 18 15.56 7.45 -2.31
CA ILE A 18 15.28 8.41 -3.37
C ILE A 18 16.21 9.60 -3.29
N GLU A 19 16.45 10.21 -4.45
CA GLU A 19 17.15 11.49 -4.57
C GLU A 19 16.26 12.49 -5.30
N SER A 20 16.29 13.74 -4.83
CA SER A 20 15.59 14.84 -5.49
C SER A 20 16.23 16.18 -5.23
N THR A 21 16.14 17.08 -6.20
CA THR A 21 16.54 18.49 -6.11
C THR A 21 15.36 19.42 -5.88
N ASP A 22 14.13 18.93 -6.09
CA ASP A 22 12.87 19.68 -5.93
C ASP A 22 11.74 18.78 -5.40
N GLU A 23 10.56 19.36 -5.15
CA GLU A 23 9.41 18.62 -4.62
C GLU A 23 8.77 17.62 -5.61
N THR A 24 9.12 17.66 -6.89
CA THR A 24 8.34 16.99 -7.95
C THR A 24 9.11 15.98 -8.75
N ALA A 25 10.42 16.19 -8.98
CA ALA A 25 11.26 15.29 -9.76
C ALA A 25 11.98 14.32 -8.81
N ILE A 26 11.67 13.03 -8.90
CA ILE A 26 12.14 12.00 -7.98
C ILE A 26 12.98 10.98 -8.75
N THR A 27 14.21 10.75 -8.32
CA THR A 27 15.05 9.66 -8.78
C THR A 27 15.09 8.56 -7.72
N VAL A 28 14.66 7.36 -8.06
CA VAL A 28 14.71 6.19 -7.19
C VAL A 28 16.08 5.54 -7.37
N LEU A 29 16.91 5.60 -6.32
CA LEU A 29 18.24 5.00 -6.31
C LEU A 29 18.18 3.50 -5.98
N ALA A 30 17.31 3.13 -5.04
CA ALA A 30 17.02 1.74 -4.70
C ALA A 30 15.62 1.63 -4.10
N ASP A 31 14.95 0.49 -4.32
CA ASP A 31 13.60 0.22 -3.82
C ASP A 31 13.36 -1.28 -3.71
N ARG A 32 13.16 -1.79 -2.51
CA ARG A 32 13.01 -3.22 -2.23
C ARG A 32 11.86 -3.47 -1.26
N THR A 33 11.06 -4.46 -1.59
CA THR A 33 9.93 -4.93 -0.77
C THR A 33 10.02 -6.44 -0.60
N LEU A 34 9.95 -6.90 0.63
CA LEU A 34 9.77 -8.29 1.02
C LEU A 34 8.35 -8.50 1.49
N SER A 35 7.55 -9.24 0.72
CA SER A 35 6.17 -9.56 1.10
C SER A 35 6.11 -10.87 1.89
N GLN A 36 5.33 -10.86 2.95
CA GLN A 36 5.09 -12.00 3.83
C GLN A 36 3.83 -12.80 3.44
N ILE A 37 3.20 -12.50 2.30
CA ILE A 37 1.96 -13.14 1.83
C ILE A 37 2.05 -14.67 1.88
N GLU A 38 3.15 -15.27 1.42
CA GLU A 38 3.30 -16.73 1.41
C GLU A 38 3.31 -17.33 2.82
N LEU A 39 3.82 -16.59 3.82
CA LEU A 39 3.78 -16.99 5.21
C LEU A 39 2.36 -16.94 5.76
N HIS A 40 1.67 -15.84 5.52
CA HIS A 40 0.33 -15.58 6.04
C HIS A 40 -0.77 -16.38 5.33
N LYS A 41 -0.51 -16.85 4.12
CA LYS A 41 -1.43 -17.67 3.32
C LYS A 41 -1.93 -18.92 4.08
N HIS A 42 -1.05 -19.57 4.85
CA HIS A 42 -1.41 -20.74 5.64
C HIS A 42 -2.38 -20.44 6.79
N TYR A 43 -2.46 -19.18 7.22
CA TYR A 43 -3.32 -18.73 8.31
C TYR A 43 -4.60 -18.02 7.80
N GLY A 44 -4.71 -17.83 6.48
CA GLY A 44 -5.86 -17.17 5.86
C GLY A 44 -5.99 -15.68 6.19
N GLY A 45 -4.89 -15.01 6.53
CA GLY A 45 -4.80 -13.58 6.85
C GLY A 45 -3.55 -13.24 7.65
N VAL A 46 -3.27 -11.96 7.82
CA VAL A 46 -2.05 -11.47 8.50
C VAL A 46 -2.12 -11.74 10.00
N PHE A 47 -1.05 -12.33 10.55
CA PHE A 47 -0.89 -12.60 11.98
C PHE A 47 0.11 -11.58 12.57
N PRO A 48 -0.32 -10.57 13.37
CA PRO A 48 0.49 -9.41 13.73
C PRO A 48 1.84 -9.73 14.38
N ASN A 49 1.88 -10.68 15.33
CA ASN A 49 3.11 -11.05 16.02
C ASN A 49 4.11 -11.76 15.10
N MET A 50 3.62 -12.50 14.10
CA MET A 50 4.46 -13.14 13.09
C MET A 50 4.99 -12.10 12.12
N ALA A 51 4.14 -11.17 11.66
CA ALA A 51 4.53 -10.08 10.80
C ALA A 51 5.62 -9.23 11.48
N LYS A 52 5.43 -8.83 12.74
CA LYS A 52 6.45 -8.13 13.54
C LYS A 52 7.80 -8.85 13.52
N ARG A 53 7.80 -10.17 13.77
CA ARG A 53 9.03 -10.96 13.82
C ARG A 53 9.75 -10.98 12.46
N GLU A 54 9.02 -11.13 11.38
CA GLU A 54 9.60 -11.10 10.04
C GLU A 54 10.15 -9.72 9.68
N HIS A 55 9.48 -8.63 10.07
CA HIS A 55 10.05 -7.28 9.92
C HIS A 55 11.38 -7.15 10.67
N SER A 56 11.42 -7.53 11.95
CA SER A 56 12.63 -7.45 12.77
C SER A 56 13.81 -8.23 12.16
N ARG A 57 13.53 -9.39 11.57
CA ARG A 57 14.55 -10.23 10.92
C ARG A 57 15.05 -9.66 9.60
N ASN A 58 14.16 -9.04 8.82
CA ASN A 58 14.43 -8.71 7.43
C ASN A 58 14.91 -7.26 7.22
N LEU A 59 14.68 -6.33 8.15
CA LEU A 59 14.97 -4.91 7.97
C LEU A 59 16.45 -4.62 7.74
N ILE A 60 17.36 -5.20 8.53
CA ILE A 60 18.82 -4.96 8.37
C ILE A 60 19.37 -5.59 7.09
N PRO A 61 19.06 -6.86 6.74
CA PRO A 61 19.42 -7.42 5.44
C PRO A 61 18.91 -6.58 4.25
N LEU A 62 17.68 -6.07 4.36
CA LEU A 62 17.09 -5.23 3.32
C LEU A 62 17.78 -3.86 3.25
N LEU A 63 18.11 -3.25 4.39
CA LEU A 63 18.88 -2.00 4.47
C LEU A 63 20.25 -2.15 3.80
N LYS A 64 20.97 -3.23 4.10
CA LYS A 64 22.24 -3.55 3.47
C LYS A 64 22.12 -3.61 1.94
N THR A 65 21.08 -4.27 1.46
CA THR A 65 20.79 -4.40 0.03
C THR A 65 20.53 -3.03 -0.61
N VAL A 66 19.62 -2.25 -0.03
CA VAL A 66 19.19 -0.95 -0.57
C VAL A 66 20.34 0.06 -0.58
N LEU A 67 21.14 0.10 0.48
CA LEU A 67 22.32 0.98 0.54
C LEU A 67 23.41 0.56 -0.47
N SER A 68 23.62 -0.73 -0.68
CA SER A 68 24.57 -1.23 -1.69
C SER A 68 24.11 -0.87 -3.11
N GLU A 69 22.83 -1.06 -3.42
CA GLU A 69 22.26 -0.77 -4.75
C GLU A 69 22.20 0.72 -5.07
N SER A 70 22.02 1.56 -4.05
CA SER A 70 22.04 3.02 -4.21
C SER A 70 23.44 3.60 -4.43
N ASN A 71 24.51 2.79 -4.31
CA ASN A 71 25.91 3.22 -4.37
C ASN A 71 26.27 4.33 -3.37
N LEU A 72 25.54 4.42 -2.26
CA LEU A 72 25.75 5.47 -1.24
C LEU A 72 26.72 5.06 -0.13
N ILE A 73 27.17 3.81 -0.11
CA ILE A 73 28.10 3.32 0.90
C ILE A 73 29.46 2.97 0.32
N SER A 74 30.49 3.29 1.10
CA SER A 74 31.83 2.74 0.93
C SER A 74 32.19 1.91 2.16
N ASN A 75 33.06 0.92 1.96
CA ASN A 75 33.60 0.11 3.05
C ASN A 75 34.57 0.96 3.87
N SER A 76 34.13 1.42 5.03
CA SER A 76 34.98 2.09 6.02
C SER A 76 34.42 1.86 7.42
N GLN A 77 35.28 1.93 8.43
CA GLN A 77 34.82 1.75 9.80
C GLN A 77 34.09 3.00 10.30
N PHE A 78 32.93 2.77 10.89
CA PHE A 78 32.14 3.78 11.61
C PHE A 78 32.07 3.40 13.09
N LEU A 79 32.55 4.28 13.97
CA LEU A 79 32.57 4.02 15.40
C LEU A 79 31.26 4.49 16.06
N ILE A 80 30.53 3.53 16.62
CA ILE A 80 29.38 3.84 17.49
C ILE A 80 29.92 4.09 18.89
N SER A 81 29.67 5.26 19.47
CA SER A 81 30.09 5.61 20.84
C SER A 81 29.45 4.67 21.88
N ASN A 82 30.07 4.53 23.05
CA ASN A 82 29.49 3.71 24.13
C ASN A 82 28.12 4.22 24.58
N GLU A 83 27.94 5.53 24.64
CA GLU A 83 26.64 6.16 24.94
C GLU A 83 25.57 5.77 23.93
N ASN A 84 25.88 5.82 22.62
CA ASN A 84 24.94 5.41 21.59
C ASN A 84 24.66 3.90 21.63
N ARG A 85 25.65 3.07 22.02
CA ARG A 85 25.42 1.63 22.22
C ARG A 85 24.44 1.34 23.35
N GLU A 86 24.54 2.06 24.46
CA GLU A 86 23.59 1.93 25.57
C GLU A 86 22.18 2.32 25.14
N LYS A 87 22.03 3.48 24.46
CA LYS A 87 20.74 3.93 23.90
C LYS A 87 20.17 2.94 22.88
N LEU A 88 21.00 2.35 22.01
CA LEU A 88 20.57 1.32 21.07
C LEU A 88 20.07 0.05 21.77
N ASN A 89 20.76 -0.40 22.80
CA ASN A 89 20.35 -1.55 23.61
C ASN A 89 18.98 -1.31 24.27
N GLU A 90 18.74 -0.11 24.78
CA GLU A 90 17.47 0.27 25.37
C GLU A 90 16.36 0.35 24.30
N LEU A 91 16.63 1.02 23.17
CA LEU A 91 15.68 1.23 22.08
C LEU A 91 15.25 -0.08 21.41
N LEU A 92 16.17 -0.99 21.14
CA LEU A 92 15.96 -2.24 20.42
C LEU A 92 15.84 -3.47 21.33
N ASN A 93 15.60 -3.28 22.63
CA ASN A 93 15.51 -4.39 23.61
C ASN A 93 14.43 -5.41 23.28
N ARG A 94 13.37 -4.99 22.57
CA ARG A 94 12.27 -5.86 22.13
C ARG A 94 12.49 -6.51 20.77
N GLU A 95 13.57 -6.14 20.07
CA GLU A 95 14.00 -6.62 18.75
C GLU A 95 15.46 -7.12 18.80
N PRO A 96 15.81 -8.13 19.62
CA PRO A 96 17.21 -8.52 19.86
C PRO A 96 17.92 -9.00 18.60
N GLU A 97 17.24 -9.68 17.69
CA GLU A 97 17.81 -10.12 16.41
C GLU A 97 18.18 -8.92 15.51
N MET A 98 17.33 -7.89 15.47
CA MET A 98 17.61 -6.65 14.73
C MET A 98 18.77 -5.88 15.37
N LEU A 99 18.84 -5.82 16.71
CA LEU A 99 19.95 -5.18 17.43
C LEU A 99 21.29 -5.84 17.10
N GLU A 100 21.35 -7.16 17.15
CA GLU A 100 22.57 -7.92 16.81
C GLU A 100 23.01 -7.62 15.37
N GLN A 101 22.11 -7.74 14.40
CA GLN A 101 22.40 -7.45 13.00
C GLN A 101 22.83 -5.98 12.79
N PHE A 102 22.18 -5.05 13.47
CA PHE A 102 22.51 -3.60 13.41
C PHE A 102 23.94 -3.35 13.88
N LEU A 103 24.32 -3.90 15.05
CA LEU A 103 25.65 -3.73 15.64
C LEU A 103 26.75 -4.47 14.84
N GLN A 104 26.41 -5.49 14.08
CA GLN A 104 27.33 -6.17 13.17
C GLN A 104 27.53 -5.39 11.87
N TYR A 105 26.47 -4.79 11.31
CA TYR A 105 26.52 -4.18 9.98
C TYR A 105 26.92 -2.71 9.99
N ILE A 106 26.28 -1.86 10.80
CA ILE A 106 26.48 -0.40 10.77
C ILE A 106 27.94 0.02 11.00
N PRO A 107 28.68 -0.58 11.95
CA PRO A 107 30.08 -0.23 12.16
C PRO A 107 31.02 -0.54 10.98
N THR A 108 30.58 -1.36 10.02
CA THR A 108 31.40 -1.73 8.86
C THR A 108 31.20 -0.81 7.65
N THR A 109 30.31 0.17 7.76
CA THR A 109 29.94 1.07 6.66
C THR A 109 30.16 2.52 7.03
N GLN A 110 30.55 3.36 6.06
CA GLN A 110 30.53 4.80 6.25
C GLN A 110 29.08 5.29 6.42
N LYS A 111 28.89 6.40 7.18
CA LYS A 111 27.61 7.11 7.20
C LYS A 111 27.20 7.46 5.76
N PRO A 112 26.05 6.96 5.26
CA PRO A 112 25.57 7.33 3.93
C PRO A 112 25.13 8.81 3.91
N PRO A 113 25.17 9.49 2.77
CA PRO A 113 24.76 10.89 2.63
C PRO A 113 23.23 11.02 2.58
N ILE A 114 22.54 10.42 3.55
CA ILE A 114 21.08 10.51 3.73
C ILE A 114 20.77 11.77 4.52
N ASP A 115 19.85 12.60 3.99
CA ASP A 115 19.43 13.85 4.61
C ASP A 115 18.30 13.64 5.63
N ALA A 116 17.44 12.63 5.42
CA ALA A 116 16.37 12.28 6.36
C ALA A 116 15.87 10.84 6.19
N ILE A 117 15.20 10.33 7.23
CA ILE A 117 14.53 9.04 7.24
C ILE A 117 13.03 9.28 7.34
N ALA A 118 12.26 8.86 6.34
CA ALA A 118 10.81 8.86 6.36
C ALA A 118 10.32 7.49 6.82
N VAL A 119 9.43 7.43 7.80
CA VAL A 119 8.90 6.17 8.33
C VAL A 119 7.41 6.23 8.56
N THR A 120 6.72 5.15 8.28
CA THR A 120 5.30 5.04 8.56
C THR A 120 5.04 5.01 10.06
N GLU A 121 4.30 6.00 10.56
CA GLU A 121 3.83 6.04 11.95
C GLU A 121 2.46 5.40 12.15
N GLY A 122 1.68 5.26 11.07
CA GLY A 122 0.34 4.69 11.02
C GLY A 122 -0.48 5.22 9.84
N PRO A 123 -1.73 4.71 9.65
CA PRO A 123 -2.30 3.55 10.33
C PRO A 123 -1.63 2.24 9.95
N GLY A 124 -1.89 1.17 10.76
CA GLY A 124 -1.36 -0.16 10.50
C GLY A 124 -1.35 -1.06 11.73
N LEU A 125 -0.73 -2.21 11.61
CA LEU A 125 -0.53 -3.12 12.75
C LEU A 125 0.50 -2.53 13.71
N GLU A 126 0.07 -2.11 14.89
CA GLU A 126 0.90 -1.39 15.85
C GLU A 126 2.24 -2.10 16.16
N PRO A 127 2.28 -3.44 16.38
CA PRO A 127 3.55 -4.15 16.59
C PRO A 127 4.51 -4.07 15.39
N CYS A 128 3.98 -4.00 14.18
CA CYS A 128 4.74 -3.89 12.93
C CYS A 128 5.29 -2.48 12.75
N LEU A 129 4.44 -1.46 12.97
CA LEU A 129 4.83 -0.04 12.93
C LEU A 129 6.01 0.25 13.88
N TRP A 130 5.95 -0.26 15.12
CA TRP A 130 7.04 -0.10 16.09
C TRP A 130 8.37 -0.62 15.57
N THR A 131 8.39 -1.72 14.81
CA THR A 131 9.64 -2.29 14.29
C THR A 131 10.32 -1.33 13.30
N GLY A 132 9.56 -0.72 12.38
CA GLY A 132 10.06 0.29 11.45
C GLY A 132 10.50 1.57 12.15
N ILE A 133 9.69 2.06 13.09
CA ILE A 133 9.99 3.26 13.90
C ILE A 133 11.26 3.06 14.72
N ASN A 134 11.44 1.91 15.36
CA ASN A 134 12.63 1.61 16.15
C ASN A 134 13.89 1.57 15.27
N LEU A 135 13.81 1.00 14.06
CA LEU A 135 14.93 1.08 13.11
C LEU A 135 15.21 2.53 12.70
N ALA A 136 14.17 3.32 12.37
CA ALA A 136 14.35 4.74 12.00
C ALA A 136 15.04 5.53 13.11
N LYS A 137 14.61 5.34 14.37
CA LYS A 137 15.23 5.97 15.55
C LYS A 137 16.67 5.52 15.76
N ALA A 138 16.97 4.22 15.60
CA ALA A 138 18.32 3.69 15.73
C ALA A 138 19.26 4.26 14.68
N LEU A 139 18.83 4.36 13.42
CA LEU A 139 19.59 4.97 12.34
C LEU A 139 19.77 6.47 12.55
N SER A 140 18.73 7.18 12.97
CA SER A 140 18.79 8.60 13.32
C SER A 140 19.80 8.89 14.42
N LEU A 141 19.79 8.07 15.48
CA LEU A 141 20.75 8.20 16.59
C LEU A 141 22.21 8.07 16.13
N VAL A 142 22.46 7.14 15.21
CA VAL A 142 23.83 6.84 14.76
C VAL A 142 24.28 7.75 13.63
N TRP A 143 23.38 8.08 12.70
CA TRP A 143 23.71 8.91 11.53
C TRP A 143 23.49 10.39 11.75
N ASP A 144 22.90 10.78 12.87
CA ASP A 144 22.53 12.18 13.15
C ASP A 144 21.75 12.79 11.98
N VAL A 145 20.59 12.22 11.70
CA VAL A 145 19.67 12.65 10.63
C VAL A 145 18.23 12.70 11.17
N PRO A 146 17.40 13.64 10.71
CA PRO A 146 16.02 13.77 11.16
C PRO A 146 15.16 12.57 10.74
N VAL A 147 14.16 12.23 11.57
CA VAL A 147 13.10 11.29 11.26
C VAL A 147 11.82 12.04 10.96
N ILE A 148 11.21 11.73 9.84
CA ILE A 148 9.95 12.32 9.37
C ILE A 148 8.85 11.26 9.49
N PRO A 149 7.90 11.43 10.40
CA PRO A 149 6.74 10.53 10.48
C PRO A 149 5.85 10.71 9.25
N VAL A 150 5.32 9.62 8.74
CA VAL A 150 4.47 9.61 7.54
C VAL A 150 3.19 8.84 7.83
N ASN A 151 2.05 9.44 7.45
CA ASN A 151 0.79 8.71 7.42
C ASN A 151 0.75 7.79 6.19
N HIS A 152 0.52 6.49 6.42
CA HIS A 152 0.47 5.45 5.39
C HIS A 152 -0.53 5.77 4.27
N MET A 153 -1.72 6.28 4.63
CA MET A 153 -2.76 6.61 3.66
C MET A 153 -2.40 7.83 2.80
N GLU A 154 -1.62 8.78 3.34
CA GLU A 154 -1.02 9.88 2.55
C GLU A 154 -0.05 9.33 1.50
N GLY A 155 0.70 8.26 1.83
CA GLY A 155 1.54 7.53 0.89
C GLY A 155 0.73 7.02 -0.32
N HIS A 156 -0.42 6.41 -0.08
CA HIS A 156 -1.30 5.94 -1.16
C HIS A 156 -1.87 7.08 -2.02
N ILE A 157 -2.18 8.25 -1.43
CA ILE A 157 -2.60 9.43 -2.19
C ILE A 157 -1.46 9.90 -3.12
N ILE A 158 -0.26 10.04 -2.57
CA ILE A 158 0.92 10.48 -3.34
C ILE A 158 1.27 9.49 -4.46
N SER A 159 1.14 8.18 -4.22
CA SER A 159 1.37 7.16 -5.26
C SER A 159 0.52 7.37 -6.50
N ALA A 160 -0.71 7.86 -6.35
CA ALA A 160 -1.59 8.16 -7.48
C ALA A 160 -1.09 9.34 -8.34
N LEU A 161 -0.29 10.23 -7.77
CA LEU A 161 0.27 11.39 -8.48
C LEU A 161 1.61 11.09 -9.16
N MET A 162 2.26 9.98 -8.81
CA MET A 162 3.54 9.60 -9.39
C MET A 162 3.37 9.13 -10.83
N ARG A 163 4.10 9.70 -11.75
CA ARG A 163 4.19 9.28 -13.15
C ARG A 163 5.64 8.99 -13.49
N ARG A 164 5.87 7.79 -13.97
CA ARG A 164 7.20 7.36 -14.43
C ARG A 164 7.59 8.15 -15.67
N ASN A 165 8.80 8.70 -15.67
CA ASN A 165 9.37 9.27 -16.87
C ASN A 165 9.75 8.13 -17.84
N GLU A 166 9.55 8.34 -19.15
CA GLU A 166 10.00 7.38 -20.15
C GLU A 166 11.52 7.23 -20.08
N ILE A 167 11.98 5.97 -20.10
CA ILE A 167 13.40 5.65 -20.07
C ILE A 167 13.98 6.01 -21.43
N THR A 168 14.99 6.88 -21.46
CA THR A 168 15.78 7.11 -22.68
C THR A 168 16.72 5.94 -22.93
N ASN A 169 17.07 5.69 -24.21
CA ASN A 169 17.93 4.55 -24.63
C ASN A 169 19.26 4.47 -23.87
N ASP A 170 19.82 5.58 -23.41
CA ASP A 170 21.07 5.64 -22.65
C ASP A 170 20.91 5.04 -21.23
N GLN A 171 19.74 5.21 -20.61
CA GLN A 171 19.45 4.63 -19.30
C GLN A 171 19.23 3.11 -19.34
N GLU A 172 18.72 2.59 -20.44
CA GLU A 172 18.54 1.13 -20.64
C GLU A 172 19.85 0.35 -20.64
N THR A 173 20.93 0.97 -21.10
CA THR A 173 22.27 0.37 -21.15
C THR A 173 22.88 0.22 -19.76
N ILE A 174 22.66 1.20 -18.86
CA ILE A 174 23.14 1.17 -17.47
C ILE A 174 22.38 0.10 -16.67
N ILE A 175 21.08 -0.05 -16.90
CA ILE A 175 20.22 -1.03 -16.20
C ILE A 175 20.66 -2.48 -16.45
N LYS A 176 21.18 -2.79 -17.63
CA LYS A 176 21.64 -4.15 -17.99
C LYS A 176 22.93 -4.58 -17.27
N GLN A 177 23.66 -3.67 -16.65
CA GLN A 177 24.93 -3.92 -15.98
C GLN A 177 24.81 -4.15 -14.46
N ILE A 178 23.62 -4.00 -13.86
CA ILE A 178 23.42 -4.18 -12.41
C ILE A 178 23.37 -5.68 -12.06
N PRO A 179 24.19 -6.16 -11.10
CA PRO A 179 24.18 -7.56 -10.68
C PRO A 179 22.82 -7.98 -10.10
N ARG A 180 22.30 -9.13 -10.52
CA ARG A 180 21.08 -9.71 -9.96
C ARG A 180 21.40 -10.41 -8.64
N LEU A 181 20.78 -9.97 -7.54
CA LEU A 181 20.86 -10.63 -6.24
C LEU A 181 20.25 -12.03 -6.27
N ARG A 182 20.86 -12.98 -5.55
CA ARG A 182 20.41 -14.36 -5.43
C ARG A 182 19.61 -14.54 -4.13
N ARG A 183 18.67 -15.48 -4.12
CA ARG A 183 17.87 -15.87 -2.95
C ARG A 183 18.72 -16.29 -1.74
N SER A 184 19.95 -16.77 -1.97
CA SER A 184 20.93 -17.17 -0.96
C SER A 184 21.44 -16.01 -0.10
N ASP A 185 21.27 -14.76 -0.57
CA ASP A 185 21.79 -13.56 0.09
C ASP A 185 20.91 -13.15 1.31
N PHE A 186 19.72 -13.77 1.43
CA PHE A 186 18.73 -13.56 2.50
C PHE A 186 18.54 -14.83 3.34
N GLY A 187 19.55 -15.32 4.01
CA GLY A 187 19.54 -16.49 4.92
C GLY A 187 18.49 -17.56 4.58
N GLY A 188 18.89 -18.70 4.10
CA GLY A 188 18.21 -19.78 3.37
C GLY A 188 16.86 -20.36 3.86
N GLN A 189 16.03 -19.63 4.62
CA GLN A 189 14.68 -20.03 5.04
C GLN A 189 13.62 -18.95 4.89
N ALA A 190 13.88 -17.87 4.14
CA ALA A 190 12.89 -16.84 3.94
C ALA A 190 11.74 -17.36 3.06
N ASN A 191 10.58 -17.64 3.67
CA ASN A 191 9.30 -17.89 3.00
C ASN A 191 8.72 -16.61 2.34
N SER A 192 9.47 -15.50 2.33
CA SER A 192 9.10 -14.22 1.73
C SER A 192 9.56 -14.13 0.28
N LYS A 193 8.70 -13.63 -0.60
CA LYS A 193 9.05 -13.34 -2.01
C LYS A 193 9.60 -11.93 -2.11
N LEU A 194 10.90 -11.80 -2.44
CA LEU A 194 11.50 -10.52 -2.82
C LEU A 194 10.86 -10.05 -4.13
N LYS A 195 10.10 -8.98 -4.08
CA LYS A 195 9.62 -8.28 -5.28
C LYS A 195 10.76 -7.38 -5.76
N ILE A 196 11.50 -7.85 -6.76
CA ILE A 196 12.54 -7.05 -7.41
C ILE A 196 11.84 -6.20 -8.45
N SER A 197 11.77 -4.89 -8.22
CA SER A 197 11.38 -3.94 -9.25
C SER A 197 12.51 -3.84 -10.28
N ASN A 198 12.19 -4.07 -11.55
CA ASN A 198 13.17 -4.14 -12.64
C ASN A 198 13.88 -2.80 -12.86
N GLY A 199 15.21 -2.78 -12.67
CA GLY A 199 16.13 -1.73 -13.12
C GLY A 199 16.11 -0.42 -12.34
N PHE A 200 17.28 0.02 -11.86
CA PHE A 200 17.52 1.35 -11.28
C PHE A 200 18.60 2.08 -12.08
N PRO A 201 18.63 3.41 -12.11
CA PRO A 201 17.66 4.35 -11.49
C PRO A 201 16.33 4.44 -12.27
N ARG A 202 15.22 4.71 -11.56
CA ARG A 202 13.91 5.06 -12.11
C ARG A 202 13.58 6.49 -11.73
N SER A 203 13.03 7.25 -12.66
CA SER A 203 12.62 8.62 -12.39
C SER A 203 11.12 8.77 -12.45
N TYR A 204 10.57 9.52 -11.51
CA TYR A 204 9.17 9.86 -11.43
C TYR A 204 8.99 11.37 -11.38
N GLN A 205 7.85 11.83 -11.89
CA GLN A 205 7.37 13.19 -11.77
C GLN A 205 6.05 13.19 -11.00
N LEU A 206 5.97 13.99 -9.94
CA LEU A 206 4.69 14.25 -9.27
C LEU A 206 3.85 15.18 -10.11
N LYS A 207 2.64 14.74 -10.43
CA LYS A 207 1.67 15.57 -11.16
C LYS A 207 0.97 16.51 -10.21
N ALA A 208 0.84 17.76 -10.65
CA ALA A 208 -0.01 18.73 -9.96
C ALA A 208 -1.49 18.41 -10.18
N ILE A 209 -2.31 18.70 -9.19
CA ILE A 209 -3.76 18.59 -9.24
C ILE A 209 -4.42 19.92 -8.88
N SER A 210 -5.61 20.13 -9.40
CA SER A 210 -6.48 21.25 -8.99
C SER A 210 -7.24 20.89 -7.72
N TYR A 211 -7.58 21.87 -6.90
CA TYR A 211 -8.32 21.67 -5.65
C TYR A 211 -9.70 22.33 -5.73
N PRO A 212 -10.70 21.84 -4.98
CA PRO A 212 -10.67 20.60 -4.22
C PRO A 212 -10.56 19.37 -5.12
N SER A 213 -9.94 18.30 -4.62
CA SER A 213 -9.87 16.99 -5.27
C SER A 213 -10.42 15.92 -4.34
N LEU A 214 -10.78 14.78 -4.89
CA LEU A 214 -11.26 13.64 -4.12
C LEU A 214 -10.29 12.47 -4.25
N SER A 215 -10.01 11.77 -3.16
CA SER A 215 -9.29 10.49 -3.20
C SER A 215 -10.19 9.37 -2.67
N LEU A 216 -10.28 8.26 -3.41
CA LEU A 216 -10.84 7.01 -2.95
C LEU A 216 -9.68 6.08 -2.57
N LEU A 217 -9.57 5.78 -1.29
CA LEU A 217 -8.57 4.87 -0.73
C LEU A 217 -9.21 3.52 -0.43
N ILE A 218 -8.77 2.47 -1.12
CA ILE A 218 -9.32 1.11 -1.01
C ILE A 218 -8.19 0.09 -0.85
N SER A 219 -8.06 -0.46 0.36
CA SER A 219 -7.03 -1.43 0.72
C SER A 219 -7.61 -2.64 1.47
N GLY A 220 -6.75 -3.52 1.97
CA GLY A 220 -7.14 -4.62 2.85
C GLY A 220 -7.82 -4.16 4.13
N GLY A 221 -7.35 -3.06 4.72
CA GLY A 221 -7.84 -2.54 6.01
C GLY A 221 -8.67 -1.25 5.94
N HIS A 222 -8.67 -0.55 4.79
CA HIS A 222 -9.30 0.76 4.68
C HIS A 222 -10.21 0.88 3.45
N THR A 223 -11.31 1.59 3.63
CA THR A 223 -12.17 2.08 2.54
C THR A 223 -12.64 3.46 2.92
N GLU A 224 -12.06 4.49 2.30
CA GLU A 224 -12.26 5.88 2.67
C GLU A 224 -12.41 6.78 1.44
N LEU A 225 -13.32 7.74 1.52
CA LEU A 225 -13.38 8.90 0.64
C LEU A 225 -12.76 10.11 1.36
N VAL A 226 -11.73 10.66 0.77
CA VAL A 226 -10.95 11.77 1.33
C VAL A 226 -11.04 12.98 0.42
N LEU A 227 -11.56 14.08 0.94
CA LEU A 227 -11.55 15.38 0.30
C LEU A 227 -10.17 16.03 0.53
N ILE A 228 -9.50 16.39 -0.56
CA ILE A 228 -8.23 17.12 -0.56
C ILE A 228 -8.56 18.59 -0.84
N LYS A 229 -8.64 19.40 0.20
CA LYS A 229 -9.00 20.83 0.10
C LYS A 229 -7.87 21.67 -0.47
N SER A 230 -6.65 21.34 -0.08
CA SER A 230 -5.40 21.93 -0.58
C SER A 230 -4.27 20.92 -0.35
N LYS A 231 -3.06 21.23 -0.81
CA LYS A 231 -1.90 20.34 -0.64
C LYS A 231 -1.63 20.06 0.85
N GLY A 232 -1.84 18.81 1.29
CA GLY A 232 -1.65 18.34 2.66
C GLY A 232 -2.79 18.68 3.62
N ASP A 233 -3.94 19.16 3.12
CA ASP A 233 -5.17 19.38 3.89
C ASP A 233 -6.22 18.35 3.45
N TYR A 234 -6.43 17.37 4.33
CA TYR A 234 -7.27 16.21 4.07
C TYR A 234 -8.46 16.17 5.02
N GLU A 235 -9.62 15.78 4.49
CA GLU A 235 -10.83 15.53 5.28
C GLU A 235 -11.45 14.19 4.86
N ILE A 236 -11.60 13.24 5.79
CA ILE A 236 -12.35 12.02 5.55
C ILE A 236 -13.82 12.35 5.53
N ILE A 237 -14.48 12.28 4.37
CA ILE A 237 -15.89 12.58 4.17
C ILE A 237 -16.79 11.35 4.18
N GLY A 238 -16.19 10.15 4.05
CA GLY A 238 -16.86 8.85 4.12
C GLY A 238 -15.87 7.75 4.39
N GLN A 239 -16.29 6.73 5.11
CA GLN A 239 -15.47 5.56 5.45
C GLN A 239 -16.33 4.31 5.59
N THR A 240 -15.69 3.12 5.56
CA THR A 240 -16.46 1.91 5.87
C THR A 240 -16.87 1.88 7.34
N ARG A 241 -18.10 1.41 7.60
CA ARG A 241 -18.64 1.21 8.95
C ARG A 241 -18.36 -0.18 9.50
N ASP A 242 -17.88 -1.07 8.66
CA ASP A 242 -17.61 -2.47 9.00
C ASP A 242 -16.38 -2.99 8.21
N ASP A 243 -16.51 -4.05 7.45
CA ASP A 243 -15.38 -4.61 6.69
C ASP A 243 -14.87 -3.60 5.65
N ALA A 244 -13.55 -3.47 5.52
CA ALA A 244 -12.96 -2.81 4.36
C ALA A 244 -13.24 -3.63 3.09
N VAL A 245 -13.19 -2.97 1.92
CA VAL A 245 -13.48 -3.65 0.65
C VAL A 245 -12.54 -4.82 0.39
N GLY A 246 -11.23 -4.69 0.65
CA GLY A 246 -10.28 -5.78 0.47
C GLY A 246 -10.53 -6.93 1.44
N GLU A 247 -10.88 -6.63 2.69
CA GLU A 247 -11.30 -7.64 3.68
C GLU A 247 -12.56 -8.39 3.23
N ALA A 248 -13.52 -7.69 2.60
CA ALA A 248 -14.72 -8.33 2.04
C ALA A 248 -14.36 -9.29 0.90
N PHE A 249 -13.41 -8.92 0.02
CA PHE A 249 -12.86 -9.82 -1.00
C PHE A 249 -12.25 -11.08 -0.38
N ASP A 250 -11.43 -10.96 0.64
CA ASP A 250 -10.79 -12.10 1.32
C ASP A 250 -11.81 -13.01 2.00
N LYS A 251 -12.81 -12.42 2.66
CA LYS A 251 -13.89 -13.17 3.32
C LYS A 251 -14.75 -13.96 2.33
N VAL A 252 -15.11 -13.35 1.19
CA VAL A 252 -15.88 -14.02 0.14
C VAL A 252 -15.04 -15.10 -0.54
N ALA A 253 -13.78 -14.83 -0.85
CA ALA A 253 -12.86 -15.82 -1.39
C ALA A 253 -12.79 -17.07 -0.49
N ARG A 254 -12.63 -16.88 0.82
CA ARG A 254 -12.62 -17.97 1.80
C ARG A 254 -13.92 -18.78 1.77
N LEU A 255 -15.10 -18.15 1.64
CA LEU A 255 -16.38 -18.84 1.51
C LEU A 255 -16.47 -19.68 0.23
N LEU A 256 -15.82 -19.25 -0.85
CA LEU A 256 -15.74 -19.98 -2.12
C LEU A 256 -14.62 -21.04 -2.14
N GLY A 257 -13.88 -21.20 -1.04
CA GLY A 257 -12.77 -22.16 -0.95
C GLY A 257 -11.52 -21.72 -1.73
N LEU A 258 -11.35 -20.41 -1.96
CA LEU A 258 -10.21 -19.85 -2.67
C LEU A 258 -9.05 -19.50 -1.69
N PRO A 259 -7.78 -19.51 -2.15
CA PRO A 259 -6.65 -19.19 -1.30
C PRO A 259 -6.57 -17.69 -0.95
N TYR A 260 -5.83 -17.39 0.10
CA TYR A 260 -5.42 -16.01 0.46
C TYR A 260 -4.18 -15.57 -0.36
N PRO A 261 -4.07 -14.30 -0.79
CA PRO A 261 -5.08 -13.24 -0.68
C PRO A 261 -6.24 -13.44 -1.67
N GLY A 262 -7.47 -13.17 -1.19
CA GLY A 262 -8.70 -13.48 -1.93
C GLY A 262 -8.99 -12.53 -3.08
N GLY A 263 -8.55 -11.27 -2.98
CA GLY A 263 -8.82 -10.26 -4.01
C GLY A 263 -8.42 -10.67 -5.42
N PRO A 264 -7.17 -11.08 -5.68
CA PRO A 264 -6.72 -11.55 -6.98
C PRO A 264 -7.49 -12.79 -7.49
N GLU A 265 -7.84 -13.72 -6.60
CA GLU A 265 -8.54 -14.95 -6.95
C GLU A 265 -10.00 -14.67 -7.35
N ILE A 266 -10.71 -13.83 -6.61
CA ILE A 266 -12.05 -13.36 -6.96
C ILE A 266 -12.03 -12.64 -8.31
N SER A 267 -11.08 -11.70 -8.51
CA SER A 267 -10.98 -10.95 -9.76
C SER A 267 -10.73 -11.85 -10.97
N LYS A 268 -9.90 -12.89 -10.82
CA LYS A 268 -9.65 -13.88 -11.86
C LYS A 268 -10.93 -14.65 -12.22
N LEU A 269 -11.66 -15.18 -11.22
CA LEU A 269 -12.91 -15.91 -11.46
C LEU A 269 -14.00 -15.01 -12.05
N ALA A 270 -14.11 -13.77 -11.58
CA ALA A 270 -15.05 -12.79 -12.11
C ALA A 270 -14.78 -12.47 -13.58
N GLU A 271 -13.54 -12.34 -13.98
CA GLU A 271 -13.16 -12.11 -15.38
C GLU A 271 -13.46 -13.34 -16.26
N GLU A 272 -13.25 -14.55 -15.75
CA GLU A 272 -13.67 -15.78 -16.44
C GLU A 272 -15.21 -15.85 -16.60
N GLY A 273 -15.96 -15.43 -15.57
CA GLY A 273 -17.42 -15.32 -15.61
C GLY A 273 -17.89 -14.32 -16.65
N ARG A 274 -17.28 -13.14 -16.74
CA ARG A 274 -17.57 -12.11 -17.76
C ARG A 274 -17.41 -12.64 -19.18
N ARG A 275 -16.32 -13.36 -19.45
CA ARG A 275 -16.05 -13.91 -20.79
C ARG A 275 -17.07 -14.97 -21.21
N LYS A 276 -17.64 -15.72 -20.26
CA LYS A 276 -18.65 -16.75 -20.50
C LYS A 276 -20.09 -16.20 -20.60
N SER A 277 -20.35 -15.02 -20.04
CA SER A 277 -21.68 -14.41 -19.99
C SER A 277 -22.26 -14.24 -21.40
N PRO A 278 -23.52 -14.61 -21.64
CA PRO A 278 -24.21 -14.37 -22.92
C PRO A 278 -24.24 -12.90 -23.31
N LEU A 279 -24.32 -12.00 -22.34
CA LEU A 279 -24.28 -10.54 -22.55
C LEU A 279 -22.93 -10.06 -23.15
N ALA A 280 -21.81 -10.71 -22.81
CA ALA A 280 -20.51 -10.41 -23.42
C ALA A 280 -20.45 -10.85 -24.90
N LYS A 281 -21.30 -11.75 -25.30
CA LYS A 281 -21.42 -12.27 -26.69
C LYS A 281 -22.49 -11.57 -27.51
N GLY A 282 -23.13 -10.50 -26.97
CA GLY A 282 -24.23 -9.79 -27.67
C GLY A 282 -25.49 -10.64 -27.87
N VAL A 283 -25.64 -11.75 -27.16
CA VAL A 283 -26.81 -12.62 -27.26
C VAL A 283 -27.79 -12.17 -26.19
N PRO A 284 -29.04 -11.74 -26.57
CA PRO A 284 -30.06 -11.44 -25.59
C PRO A 284 -30.43 -12.72 -24.80
N PRO A 285 -30.82 -12.60 -23.50
CA PRO A 285 -31.23 -13.76 -22.72
C PRO A 285 -32.41 -14.46 -23.40
N SER A 286 -32.16 -15.68 -23.88
CA SER A 286 -33.24 -16.49 -24.47
C SER A 286 -34.15 -17.02 -23.35
N SER A 287 -35.44 -16.88 -23.54
CA SER A 287 -36.47 -17.33 -22.61
C SER A 287 -36.68 -18.87 -22.60
N GLU A 288 -35.84 -19.63 -23.31
CA GLU A 288 -35.98 -21.09 -23.46
C GLU A 288 -34.73 -21.80 -22.94
N ALA A 289 -34.82 -22.35 -21.78
CA ALA A 289 -34.13 -23.43 -21.09
C ALA A 289 -33.77 -23.02 -19.66
N GLY A 290 -34.54 -23.52 -18.69
CA GLY A 290 -34.15 -23.66 -17.26
C GLY A 290 -33.22 -22.62 -16.65
N VAL A 291 -33.35 -21.34 -17.01
CA VAL A 291 -32.44 -20.27 -16.57
C VAL A 291 -32.65 -20.07 -15.08
N VAL A 292 -31.72 -20.56 -14.29
CA VAL A 292 -31.58 -20.15 -12.88
C VAL A 292 -31.54 -18.62 -12.88
N ALA A 293 -32.42 -17.98 -12.12
CA ALA A 293 -32.43 -16.51 -12.00
C ALA A 293 -31.01 -16.02 -11.70
N PRO A 294 -30.54 -14.96 -12.36
CA PRO A 294 -29.18 -14.48 -12.15
C PRO A 294 -28.95 -14.17 -10.66
N ILE A 295 -27.79 -14.55 -10.14
CA ILE A 295 -27.43 -14.29 -8.76
C ILE A 295 -27.45 -12.77 -8.56
N GLN A 296 -28.16 -12.33 -7.53
CA GLN A 296 -28.21 -10.92 -7.12
C GLN A 296 -27.72 -10.77 -5.67
N LEU A 297 -26.67 -10.00 -5.47
CA LEU A 297 -26.15 -9.63 -4.16
C LEU A 297 -26.61 -8.20 -3.79
N PRO A 298 -26.73 -7.87 -2.52
CA PRO A 298 -27.12 -6.54 -2.11
C PRO A 298 -26.05 -5.49 -2.47
N ARG A 299 -26.47 -4.23 -2.59
CA ARG A 299 -25.61 -3.04 -2.70
C ARG A 299 -25.78 -2.22 -1.41
N PRO A 300 -25.06 -2.60 -0.33
CA PRO A 300 -25.26 -1.96 0.96
C PRO A 300 -24.98 -0.47 0.87
N MET A 301 -25.79 0.33 1.56
CA MET A 301 -25.68 1.79 1.66
C MET A 301 -25.64 2.55 0.32
N LEU A 302 -25.97 1.92 -0.81
CA LEU A 302 -25.95 2.56 -2.14
C LEU A 302 -26.77 3.87 -2.16
N HIS A 303 -27.91 3.90 -1.46
CA HIS A 303 -28.84 5.03 -1.39
C HIS A 303 -28.81 5.78 -0.06
N SER A 304 -27.82 5.51 0.84
CA SER A 304 -27.71 6.27 2.08
C SER A 304 -27.33 7.73 1.80
N PRO A 305 -27.76 8.68 2.65
CA PRO A 305 -27.53 10.10 2.41
C PRO A 305 -26.06 10.50 2.56
N ASP A 306 -25.30 9.78 3.34
CA ASP A 306 -23.87 9.96 3.59
C ASP A 306 -22.97 9.34 2.50
N PHE A 307 -21.64 9.41 2.71
CA PHE A 307 -20.62 8.80 1.84
C PHE A 307 -19.99 7.55 2.45
N ASP A 308 -20.51 7.05 3.58
CA ASP A 308 -20.00 5.86 4.22
C ASP A 308 -20.30 4.60 3.41
N PHE A 309 -19.49 3.57 3.64
CA PHE A 309 -19.59 2.26 3.02
C PHE A 309 -19.95 1.18 4.04
N SER A 310 -20.39 0.02 3.54
CA SER A 310 -20.56 -1.20 4.31
C SER A 310 -20.42 -2.39 3.36
N PHE A 311 -19.62 -3.39 3.72
CA PHE A 311 -19.41 -4.57 2.89
C PHE A 311 -19.65 -5.89 3.62
N SER A 312 -19.80 -5.91 4.95
CA SER A 312 -20.05 -7.12 5.75
C SER A 312 -21.38 -7.81 5.37
N GLY A 313 -22.38 -7.03 4.94
CA GLY A 313 -23.67 -7.54 4.49
C GLY A 313 -23.56 -8.38 3.21
N ILE A 314 -22.66 -8.06 2.31
CA ILE A 314 -22.45 -8.83 1.07
C ILE A 314 -21.88 -10.21 1.39
N LYS A 315 -20.88 -10.31 2.28
CA LYS A 315 -20.34 -11.58 2.76
C LYS A 315 -21.44 -12.47 3.35
N THR A 316 -22.32 -11.89 4.16
CA THR A 316 -23.42 -12.60 4.81
C THR A 316 -24.41 -13.12 3.76
N SER A 317 -24.72 -12.32 2.73
CA SER A 317 -25.58 -12.74 1.62
C SER A 317 -24.98 -13.90 0.82
N VAL A 318 -23.68 -13.87 0.54
CA VAL A 318 -22.98 -14.99 -0.11
C VAL A 318 -23.06 -16.26 0.76
N LEU A 319 -22.83 -16.14 2.09
CA LEU A 319 -22.95 -17.29 3.00
C LEU A 319 -24.35 -17.92 2.96
N TYR A 320 -25.42 -17.12 2.96
CA TYR A 320 -26.79 -17.63 2.89
C TYR A 320 -27.11 -18.21 1.50
N LEU A 321 -26.57 -17.64 0.43
CA LEU A 321 -26.68 -18.20 -0.91
C LEU A 321 -26.06 -19.60 -0.96
N LEU A 322 -24.81 -19.75 -0.49
CA LEU A 322 -24.11 -21.03 -0.47
C LEU A 322 -24.85 -22.12 0.32
N LYS A 323 -25.51 -21.76 1.43
CA LYS A 323 -26.31 -22.70 2.24
C LYS A 323 -27.56 -23.23 1.50
N LYS A 324 -28.04 -22.50 0.49
CA LYS A 324 -29.22 -22.88 -0.31
C LYS A 324 -28.86 -23.70 -1.55
N LEU A 325 -27.58 -23.69 -1.93
CA LEU A 325 -27.12 -24.43 -3.11
C LEU A 325 -26.89 -25.91 -2.74
N PRO A 326 -27.33 -26.86 -3.58
CA PRO A 326 -27.06 -28.27 -3.36
C PRO A 326 -25.57 -28.61 -3.49
N GLU A 327 -24.88 -27.91 -4.38
CA GLU A 327 -23.44 -28.07 -4.64
C GLU A 327 -22.86 -26.76 -5.17
N LEU A 328 -21.62 -26.49 -4.78
CA LEU A 328 -20.86 -25.33 -5.26
C LEU A 328 -19.97 -25.73 -6.44
N THR A 329 -20.52 -25.65 -7.65
CA THR A 329 -19.79 -25.93 -8.90
C THR A 329 -18.81 -24.78 -9.24
N ASP A 330 -17.82 -25.05 -10.10
CA ASP A 330 -16.88 -24.02 -10.55
C ASP A 330 -17.54 -22.89 -11.36
N ASP A 331 -18.61 -23.18 -12.10
CA ASP A 331 -19.34 -22.13 -12.81
C ASP A 331 -20.16 -21.26 -11.85
N LEU A 332 -20.74 -21.82 -10.79
CA LEU A 332 -21.38 -21.04 -9.73
C LEU A 332 -20.37 -20.17 -8.97
N LYS A 333 -19.15 -20.66 -8.73
CA LYS A 333 -18.08 -19.82 -8.13
C LYS A 333 -17.77 -18.60 -9.00
N LYS A 334 -17.70 -18.77 -10.33
CA LYS A 334 -17.45 -17.67 -11.27
C LYS A 334 -18.61 -16.67 -11.29
N GLU A 335 -19.82 -17.16 -11.25
CA GLU A 335 -21.02 -16.31 -11.24
C GLU A 335 -21.11 -15.50 -9.94
N ILE A 336 -20.88 -16.14 -8.78
CA ILE A 336 -20.84 -15.46 -7.47
C ILE A 336 -19.72 -14.44 -7.43
N ALA A 337 -18.51 -14.79 -7.90
CA ALA A 337 -17.36 -13.88 -7.91
C ALA A 337 -17.63 -12.66 -8.82
N LEU A 338 -18.23 -12.89 -9.99
CA LEU A 338 -18.62 -11.83 -10.92
C LEU A 338 -19.61 -10.85 -10.30
N GLU A 339 -20.70 -11.40 -9.72
CA GLU A 339 -21.74 -10.57 -9.11
C GLU A 339 -21.24 -9.83 -7.87
N PHE A 340 -20.38 -10.48 -7.07
CA PHE A 340 -19.74 -9.83 -5.92
C PHE A 340 -18.88 -8.64 -6.36
N GLU A 341 -18.01 -8.84 -7.35
CA GLU A 341 -17.14 -7.77 -7.86
C GLU A 341 -17.95 -6.64 -8.47
N ASN A 342 -19.04 -6.93 -9.20
CA ASN A 342 -19.96 -5.93 -9.74
C ASN A 342 -20.65 -5.15 -8.60
N ALA A 343 -21.18 -5.84 -7.58
CA ALA A 343 -21.89 -5.21 -6.46
C ALA A 343 -20.99 -4.24 -5.71
N VAL A 344 -19.74 -4.63 -5.42
CA VAL A 344 -18.73 -3.77 -4.78
C VAL A 344 -18.43 -2.57 -5.66
N THR A 345 -18.14 -2.80 -6.94
CA THR A 345 -17.77 -1.74 -7.90
C THR A 345 -18.88 -0.69 -8.05
N GLU A 346 -20.13 -1.13 -8.16
CA GLU A 346 -21.29 -0.23 -8.26
C GLU A 346 -21.42 0.68 -7.03
N VAL A 347 -21.25 0.14 -5.82
CA VAL A 347 -21.28 0.94 -4.58
C VAL A 347 -20.15 1.97 -4.54
N LEU A 348 -18.92 1.54 -4.87
CA LEU A 348 -17.76 2.44 -4.89
C LEU A 348 -17.96 3.58 -5.88
N ILE A 349 -18.39 3.29 -7.10
CA ILE A 349 -18.61 4.30 -8.16
C ILE A 349 -19.73 5.25 -7.78
N ALA A 350 -20.88 4.74 -7.35
CA ALA A 350 -22.04 5.58 -7.05
C ALA A 350 -21.74 6.59 -5.92
N LYS A 351 -21.08 6.12 -4.84
CA LYS A 351 -20.68 6.97 -3.71
C LYS A 351 -19.63 8.00 -4.12
N THR A 352 -18.63 7.58 -4.91
CA THR A 352 -17.58 8.48 -5.39
C THR A 352 -18.16 9.55 -6.31
N LYS A 353 -19.02 9.17 -7.26
CA LYS A 353 -19.69 10.11 -8.17
C LYS A 353 -20.51 11.15 -7.40
N LYS A 354 -21.32 10.70 -6.44
CA LYS A 354 -22.10 11.60 -5.57
C LYS A 354 -21.19 12.58 -4.81
N ALA A 355 -20.05 12.11 -4.28
CA ALA A 355 -19.10 12.97 -3.57
C ALA A 355 -18.43 13.99 -4.51
N LEU A 356 -18.02 13.56 -5.72
CA LEU A 356 -17.45 14.46 -6.74
C LEU A 356 -18.39 15.61 -7.07
N GLU A 357 -19.67 15.31 -7.29
CA GLU A 357 -20.70 16.29 -7.61
C GLU A 357 -20.97 17.23 -6.40
N GLN A 358 -21.10 16.68 -5.19
CA GLN A 358 -21.43 17.47 -4.01
C GLN A 358 -20.32 18.44 -3.60
N TYR A 359 -19.05 18.04 -3.74
CA TYR A 359 -17.90 18.87 -3.33
C TYR A 359 -17.29 19.65 -4.52
N GLY A 360 -17.79 19.48 -5.73
CA GLY A 360 -17.26 20.15 -6.91
C GLY A 360 -15.79 19.79 -7.16
N ALA A 361 -15.41 18.53 -6.89
CA ALA A 361 -14.02 18.11 -6.98
C ALA A 361 -13.49 18.18 -8.41
N GLN A 362 -12.26 18.68 -8.57
CA GLN A 362 -11.62 18.95 -9.87
C GLN A 362 -10.80 17.77 -10.39
N ALA A 363 -10.54 16.77 -9.54
CA ALA A 363 -9.83 15.56 -9.89
C ALA A 363 -10.22 14.41 -8.95
N LEU A 364 -10.07 13.17 -9.44
CA LEU A 364 -10.21 11.95 -8.65
C LEU A 364 -8.88 11.20 -8.59
N LEU A 365 -8.48 10.80 -7.38
CA LEU A 365 -7.32 9.96 -7.13
C LEU A 365 -7.80 8.60 -6.61
N LEU A 366 -7.22 7.51 -7.11
CA LEU A 366 -7.43 6.16 -6.56
C LEU A 366 -6.16 5.71 -5.86
N GLY A 367 -6.27 5.17 -4.64
CA GLY A 367 -5.14 4.65 -3.86
C GLY A 367 -5.45 3.35 -3.12
N GLY A 368 -4.39 2.62 -2.74
CA GLY A 368 -4.48 1.36 -2.01
C GLY A 368 -4.50 0.11 -2.88
N GLY A 369 -4.22 -1.04 -2.25
CA GLY A 369 -3.96 -2.32 -2.93
C GLY A 369 -5.11 -2.83 -3.80
N VAL A 370 -6.37 -2.55 -3.43
CA VAL A 370 -7.55 -2.99 -4.19
C VAL A 370 -7.66 -2.30 -5.56
N VAL A 371 -7.01 -1.14 -5.75
CA VAL A 371 -6.91 -0.47 -7.07
C VAL A 371 -6.16 -1.31 -8.10
N ALA A 372 -5.43 -2.35 -7.70
CA ALA A 372 -4.85 -3.33 -8.62
C ALA A 372 -5.92 -4.17 -9.36
N ASN A 373 -7.15 -4.23 -8.85
CA ASN A 373 -8.28 -4.92 -9.48
C ASN A 373 -8.61 -4.27 -10.83
N THR A 374 -8.51 -5.05 -11.91
CA THR A 374 -8.65 -4.55 -13.27
C THR A 374 -10.07 -4.12 -13.64
N HIS A 375 -11.10 -4.75 -13.05
CA HIS A 375 -12.48 -4.37 -13.28
C HIS A 375 -12.80 -3.04 -12.59
N ILE A 376 -12.49 -2.91 -11.30
CA ILE A 376 -12.69 -1.65 -10.56
C ILE A 376 -12.00 -0.50 -11.29
N ARG A 377 -10.71 -0.67 -11.65
CA ARG A 377 -9.95 0.34 -12.39
C ARG A 377 -10.63 0.74 -13.69
N ARG A 378 -11.03 -0.22 -14.51
CA ARG A 378 -11.70 0.01 -15.80
C ARG A 378 -13.02 0.76 -15.65
N GLU A 379 -13.84 0.43 -14.65
CA GLU A 379 -15.10 1.12 -14.43
C GLU A 379 -14.90 2.56 -13.93
N PHE A 380 -13.89 2.80 -13.09
CA PHE A 380 -13.50 4.17 -12.72
C PHE A 380 -12.91 4.95 -13.91
N GLU A 381 -12.12 4.33 -14.77
CA GLU A 381 -11.62 4.94 -16.01
C GLU A 381 -12.78 5.37 -16.92
N LYS A 382 -13.80 4.53 -17.11
CA LYS A 382 -15.00 4.88 -17.88
C LYS A 382 -15.74 6.08 -17.27
N MET A 383 -15.96 6.05 -15.95
CA MET A 383 -16.64 7.15 -15.25
C MET A 383 -15.86 8.47 -15.39
N ALA A 384 -14.54 8.44 -15.33
CA ALA A 384 -13.69 9.62 -15.33
C ALA A 384 -13.63 10.31 -16.71
N VAL A 385 -13.61 9.54 -17.81
CA VAL A 385 -13.58 10.10 -19.19
C VAL A 385 -14.72 11.10 -19.44
N GLU A 386 -15.85 10.89 -18.77
CA GLU A 386 -17.04 11.73 -18.93
C GLU A 386 -17.05 12.98 -18.05
N HIS A 387 -16.19 13.04 -16.99
CA HIS A 387 -16.38 14.02 -15.92
C HIS A 387 -15.13 14.77 -15.47
N ILE A 388 -14.03 14.10 -15.12
CA ILE A 388 -12.86 14.73 -14.46
C ILE A 388 -11.55 13.97 -14.72
N PRO A 389 -10.37 14.62 -14.54
CA PRO A 389 -9.07 13.94 -14.53
C PRO A 389 -9.00 12.84 -13.47
N LEU A 390 -8.56 11.65 -13.88
CA LEU A 390 -8.35 10.50 -13.00
C LEU A 390 -6.85 10.22 -12.83
N PHE A 391 -6.44 10.09 -11.57
CA PHE A 391 -5.08 9.71 -11.20
C PHE A 391 -5.09 8.34 -10.54
N VAL A 392 -4.39 7.39 -11.16
CA VAL A 392 -4.31 6.01 -10.70
C VAL A 392 -2.84 5.60 -10.65
N PRO A 393 -2.35 5.00 -9.56
CA PRO A 393 -0.95 4.59 -9.48
C PRO A 393 -0.62 3.47 -10.47
N GLU A 394 0.65 3.38 -10.87
CA GLU A 394 1.15 2.17 -11.55
C GLU A 394 0.88 0.93 -10.67
N LYS A 395 0.68 -0.23 -11.31
CA LYS A 395 0.39 -1.48 -10.57
C LYS A 395 1.45 -1.83 -9.53
N SER A 396 2.70 -1.49 -9.78
CA SER A 396 3.81 -1.68 -8.85
C SER A 396 3.73 -0.80 -7.60
N LEU A 397 2.97 0.29 -7.64
CA LEU A 397 2.81 1.27 -6.57
C LEU A 397 1.43 1.21 -5.88
N THR A 398 0.59 0.23 -6.24
CA THR A 398 -0.72 0.07 -5.60
C THR A 398 -0.65 -0.58 -4.22
N THR A 399 0.28 -1.51 -4.02
CA THR A 399 0.51 -2.19 -2.73
C THR A 399 1.46 -1.38 -1.85
N ASP A 400 1.54 -1.75 -0.57
CA ASP A 400 2.42 -1.12 0.41
C ASP A 400 3.88 -1.15 -0.06
N ASN A 401 4.53 0.01 -0.04
CA ASN A 401 5.89 0.18 -0.51
C ASN A 401 6.56 1.38 0.17
N ALA A 402 7.88 1.33 0.33
CA ALA A 402 8.63 2.40 0.99
C ALA A 402 8.86 3.63 0.10
N LEU A 403 8.69 3.47 -1.23
CA LEU A 403 8.84 4.61 -2.15
C LEU A 403 7.78 5.68 -1.87
N MET A 404 6.51 5.28 -1.64
CA MET A 404 5.45 6.22 -1.31
C MET A 404 5.74 6.97 0.00
N ILE A 405 6.36 6.30 0.98
CA ILE A 405 6.72 6.88 2.27
C ILE A 405 7.91 7.86 2.12
N ALA A 406 8.93 7.48 1.35
CA ALA A 406 10.06 8.37 1.05
C ALA A 406 9.61 9.66 0.35
N VAL A 407 8.68 9.55 -0.61
CA VAL A 407 8.16 10.70 -1.36
C VAL A 407 7.32 11.62 -0.48
N VAL A 408 6.47 11.09 0.41
CA VAL A 408 5.77 11.94 1.40
C VAL A 408 6.77 12.64 2.31
N GLY A 409 7.79 11.92 2.81
CA GLY A 409 8.86 12.50 3.62
C GLY A 409 9.59 13.64 2.90
N LEU A 410 9.92 13.46 1.63
CA LEU A 410 10.51 14.48 0.78
C LEU A 410 9.63 15.74 0.69
N VAL A 411 8.35 15.56 0.34
CA VAL A 411 7.38 16.67 0.23
C VAL A 411 7.21 17.42 1.56
N ARG A 412 7.25 16.70 2.69
CA ARG A 412 7.17 17.30 4.03
C ARG A 412 8.43 18.11 4.37
N LEU A 413 9.61 17.63 4.01
CA LEU A 413 10.88 18.34 4.23
C LEU A 413 10.94 19.66 3.47
N PHE A 414 10.50 19.69 2.21
CA PHE A 414 10.44 20.95 1.46
C PHE A 414 9.47 21.98 2.06
N ARG A 415 8.62 21.56 3.02
CA ARG A 415 7.67 22.40 3.75
C ARG A 415 8.11 22.71 5.18
N ASP A 416 9.39 22.61 5.48
CA ASP A 416 9.95 22.85 6.81
C ASP A 416 9.37 21.93 7.92
N ALA A 417 9.05 20.67 7.59
CA ALA A 417 8.67 19.70 8.61
C ALA A 417 9.82 19.49 9.60
N LYS A 418 9.51 19.70 10.88
CA LYS A 418 10.47 19.45 11.96
C LYS A 418 10.64 17.96 12.20
N SER A 419 11.84 17.56 12.61
CA SER A 419 12.08 16.21 13.12
C SER A 419 11.24 15.94 14.38
N GLU A 420 10.55 14.81 14.44
CA GLU A 420 9.74 14.40 15.60
C GLU A 420 10.31 13.16 16.29
N HIS A 421 11.64 13.01 16.26
CA HIS A 421 12.32 11.80 16.75
C HIS A 421 11.90 11.36 18.16
N GLU A 422 11.80 12.31 19.11
CA GLU A 422 11.49 11.99 20.51
C GLU A 422 10.02 11.64 20.74
N THR A 423 9.10 12.30 20.03
CA THR A 423 7.65 12.14 20.20
C THR A 423 7.04 11.06 19.31
N LEU A 424 7.79 10.58 18.31
CA LEU A 424 7.32 9.60 17.34
C LEU A 424 6.90 8.27 18.00
N LYS A 425 5.64 7.88 17.77
CA LYS A 425 5.02 6.66 18.29
C LYS A 425 4.21 5.97 17.19
N ALA A 426 4.10 4.65 17.28
CA ALA A 426 3.19 3.90 16.45
C ALA A 426 1.74 4.25 16.78
N GLN A 427 0.93 4.48 15.76
CA GLN A 427 -0.46 4.87 15.86
C GLN A 427 -1.31 3.98 14.93
N GLY A 428 -1.70 2.80 15.41
CA GLY A 428 -2.42 1.80 14.61
C GLY A 428 -3.69 2.32 13.94
N ASN A 429 -4.38 3.27 14.57
CA ASN A 429 -5.62 3.89 14.08
C ASN A 429 -5.42 5.35 13.65
N LEU A 430 -4.22 5.74 13.24
CA LEU A 430 -3.95 7.10 12.78
C LEU A 430 -4.85 7.46 11.60
N ARG A 431 -5.59 8.55 11.74
CA ARG A 431 -6.43 9.07 10.65
C ARG A 431 -5.66 10.08 9.80
N LEU A 432 -6.03 10.19 8.53
CA LEU A 432 -5.71 11.35 7.72
C LEU A 432 -6.44 12.56 8.33
N ALA A 433 -5.82 13.19 9.31
CA ALA A 433 -6.40 14.30 10.02
C ALA A 433 -5.93 15.62 9.44
N LEU A 434 -6.84 16.59 9.52
CA LEU A 434 -6.57 17.99 9.36
C LEU A 434 -5.29 18.40 10.11
N LYS A 435 -4.35 19.03 9.41
CA LYS A 435 -3.33 19.85 10.05
C LYS A 435 -3.98 21.13 10.56
N ASN A 436 -4.63 21.08 11.67
CA ASN A 436 -4.69 22.19 12.61
C ASN A 436 -4.41 21.59 13.97
N GLY A 437 -3.20 21.87 14.48
CA GLY A 437 -2.77 21.44 15.79
C GLY A 437 -3.73 21.92 16.87
N LEU A 438 -4.71 21.06 17.14
CA LEU A 438 -5.56 21.06 18.33
C LEU A 438 -6.27 19.70 18.30
N THR A 439 -5.59 18.69 18.82
CA THR A 439 -6.27 17.55 19.42
C THR A 439 -7.13 18.11 20.54
N LYS A 440 -8.43 18.24 20.32
CA LYS A 440 -9.37 18.26 21.43
C LYS A 440 -9.55 16.82 21.88
N ALA A 441 -9.15 16.61 23.14
CA ALA A 441 -9.35 15.41 23.95
C ALA A 441 -10.80 14.93 23.96
#